data_f19d606efc4c7c7e9b70b58a597521d9
#
_entry.id   f19d606efc4c7c7e9b70b58a597521d9
#
_cell.length_a   1.000
_cell.length_b   1.000
_cell.length_c   1.000
_cell.angle_alpha   90.00
_cell.angle_beta   90.00
_cell.angle_gamma   90.00
#
_symmetry.space_group_name_H-M   'P 1'
#
loop_
_entity.id
_entity.type
_entity.pdbx_description
1 polymer ?
#
loop_
_entity_poly.entity_id
_entity_poly.type
_entity_poly.pdbx_seq_one_letter_code
_entity_poly.pdbx_strand_id
1 'polypeptide(L)'
;DLVNSNETQDEIAAKWNDKKLNESIKLFPKECVYMRWNYKDATQPGHQRILQWYHDKGLKVMGATAASCGSSPFIPRENSLAGYIKGFSKLVAQNQLEGILATAWDDGSPHSETVWRGYIAQGEYGWNPTARTVEAFKAAHAQREFGFHPNDNHMAFLDELEQEAFFFDDALVNSGRRN
;
A
#
# COMPACT_ATOMS: atom_id res chain seq x y z
N ASP A 1 12.33 -4.59 -11.34
CA ASP A 1 11.54 -3.44 -10.89
C ASP A 1 11.86 -2.22 -11.75
N LEU A 2 10.84 -1.72 -12.45
CA LEU A 2 10.96 -0.53 -13.30
C LEU A 2 10.78 0.76 -12.51
N VAL A 3 10.35 0.66 -11.25
CA VAL A 3 10.09 1.80 -10.38
C VAL A 3 10.66 1.56 -8.99
N ASN A 4 11.67 2.33 -8.63
CA ASN A 4 12.13 2.41 -7.26
C ASN A 4 11.31 3.49 -6.54
N SER A 5 10.91 3.23 -5.31
CA SER A 5 10.12 4.14 -4.49
C SER A 5 10.81 5.48 -4.17
N ASN A 6 12.12 5.55 -4.36
CA ASN A 6 12.93 6.75 -4.12
C ASN A 6 13.18 7.58 -5.40
N GLU A 7 12.67 7.12 -6.55
CA GLU A 7 12.87 7.83 -7.82
C GLU A 7 11.89 8.99 -7.95
N THR A 8 12.37 10.07 -8.52
CA THR A 8 11.53 11.19 -8.92
C THR A 8 10.59 10.79 -10.05
N GLN A 9 9.51 11.54 -10.22
CA GLN A 9 8.56 11.29 -11.31
C GLN A 9 9.20 11.40 -12.70
N ASP A 10 10.20 12.27 -12.85
CA ASP A 10 10.89 12.44 -14.14
C ASP A 10 11.78 11.25 -14.44
N GLU A 11 12.47 10.69 -13.45
CA GLU A 11 13.24 9.46 -13.59
C GLU A 11 12.34 8.27 -13.95
N ILE A 12 11.19 8.15 -13.29
CA ILE A 12 10.19 7.13 -13.61
C ILE A 12 9.67 7.31 -15.05
N ALA A 13 9.31 8.53 -15.42
CA ALA A 13 8.82 8.83 -16.77
C ALA A 13 9.87 8.55 -17.86
N ALA A 14 11.14 8.85 -17.59
CA ALA A 14 12.23 8.55 -18.50
C ALA A 14 12.39 7.04 -18.72
N LYS A 15 12.34 6.24 -17.66
CA LYS A 15 12.40 4.77 -17.75
C LYS A 15 11.24 4.17 -18.52
N TRP A 16 10.03 4.68 -18.30
CA TRP A 16 8.82 4.19 -18.98
C TRP A 16 8.72 4.62 -20.44
N ASN A 17 9.52 5.59 -20.87
CA ASN A 17 9.69 5.97 -22.26
C ASN A 17 10.91 5.30 -22.93
N ASP A 18 11.62 4.44 -22.22
CA ASP A 18 12.76 3.72 -22.76
C ASP A 18 12.32 2.88 -23.97
N LYS A 19 13.08 3.01 -25.04
CA LYS A 19 12.91 2.24 -26.28
C LYS A 19 12.89 0.73 -26.00
N LYS A 20 13.75 0.24 -25.08
CA LYS A 20 13.84 -1.18 -24.72
C LYS A 20 12.54 -1.68 -24.10
N LEU A 21 11.92 -0.90 -23.21
CA LEU A 21 10.64 -1.28 -22.63
C LEU A 21 9.55 -1.34 -23.69
N ASN A 22 9.49 -0.36 -24.59
CA ASN A 22 8.51 -0.33 -25.67
C ASN A 22 8.71 -1.45 -26.69
N GLU A 23 9.92 -1.96 -26.86
CA GLU A 23 10.19 -3.14 -27.68
C GLU A 23 9.82 -4.42 -26.93
N SER A 24 10.19 -4.52 -25.65
CA SER A 24 9.93 -5.72 -24.82
C SER A 24 8.44 -5.95 -24.57
N ILE A 25 7.64 -4.89 -24.49
CA ILE A 25 6.21 -5.00 -24.22
C ILE A 25 5.46 -5.82 -25.28
N LYS A 26 5.99 -5.88 -26.52
CA LYS A 26 5.41 -6.70 -27.57
C LYS A 26 5.48 -8.20 -27.29
N LEU A 27 6.40 -8.59 -26.39
CA LEU A 27 6.61 -9.97 -25.96
C LEU A 27 5.77 -10.33 -24.73
N PHE A 28 5.10 -9.37 -24.11
CA PHE A 28 4.30 -9.62 -22.93
C PHE A 28 2.99 -10.33 -23.28
N PRO A 29 2.70 -11.48 -22.67
CA PRO A 29 1.45 -12.20 -22.89
C PRO A 29 0.26 -11.33 -22.48
N LYS A 30 -0.68 -11.13 -23.39
CA LYS A 30 -1.86 -10.28 -23.12
C LYS A 30 -2.97 -10.98 -22.35
N GLU A 31 -2.91 -12.29 -22.28
CA GLU A 31 -3.81 -13.14 -21.52
C GLU A 31 -3.49 -13.17 -20.02
N CYS A 32 -2.29 -12.73 -19.62
CA CYS A 32 -1.90 -12.63 -18.22
C CYS A 32 -2.46 -11.39 -17.56
N VAL A 33 -2.70 -11.48 -16.25
CA VAL A 33 -2.99 -10.33 -15.39
C VAL A 33 -1.68 -9.89 -14.73
N TYR A 34 -1.28 -8.67 -14.97
CA TYR A 34 -0.07 -8.08 -14.40
C TYR A 34 -0.39 -7.44 -13.06
N MET A 35 0.47 -7.65 -12.06
CA MET A 35 0.27 -7.12 -10.73
C MET A 35 1.14 -5.87 -10.51
N ARG A 36 0.49 -4.73 -10.30
CA ARG A 36 1.16 -3.49 -9.95
C ARG A 36 1.22 -3.34 -8.44
N TRP A 37 2.39 -3.54 -7.87
CA TRP A 37 2.63 -3.38 -6.45
C TRP A 37 2.84 -1.92 -6.08
N ASN A 38 2.13 -1.46 -5.06
CA ASN A 38 2.33 -0.15 -4.45
C ASN A 38 1.99 -0.19 -2.95
N TYR A 39 2.99 0.01 -2.12
CA TYR A 39 2.91 -0.05 -0.66
C TYR A 39 3.03 1.34 -0.01
N LYS A 40 2.99 2.40 -0.79
CA LYS A 40 3.15 3.78 -0.34
C LYS A 40 2.02 4.66 -0.88
N ASP A 41 2.15 5.95 -0.61
CA ASP A 41 1.19 6.94 -1.09
C ASP A 41 0.99 6.85 -2.61
N ALA A 42 -0.25 6.60 -3.00
CA ALA A 42 -0.65 6.46 -4.40
C ALA A 42 -1.09 7.78 -5.04
N THR A 43 -1.12 8.88 -4.29
CA THR A 43 -1.56 10.18 -4.81
C THR A 43 -0.55 10.83 -5.75
N GLN A 44 0.68 10.32 -5.79
CA GLN A 44 1.72 10.83 -6.68
C GLN A 44 1.35 10.61 -8.17
N PRO A 45 1.44 11.63 -9.02
CA PRO A 45 1.05 11.56 -10.43
C PRO A 45 1.77 10.47 -11.23
N GLY A 46 2.94 10.01 -10.79
CA GLY A 46 3.68 8.91 -11.41
C GLY A 46 2.88 7.60 -11.43
N HIS A 47 2.14 7.29 -10.36
CA HIS A 47 1.31 6.09 -10.31
C HIS A 47 0.20 6.11 -11.35
N GLN A 48 -0.48 7.24 -11.50
CA GLN A 48 -1.53 7.40 -12.52
C GLN A 48 -0.96 7.19 -13.94
N ARG A 49 0.21 7.75 -14.25
CA ARG A 49 0.86 7.56 -15.56
C ARG A 49 1.24 6.12 -15.84
N ILE A 50 1.72 5.40 -14.81
CA ILE A 50 2.06 3.99 -14.92
C ILE A 50 0.82 3.15 -15.23
N LEU A 51 -0.28 3.38 -14.52
CA LEU A 51 -1.54 2.67 -14.75
C LEU A 51 -2.09 2.96 -16.15
N GLN A 52 -2.05 4.22 -16.57
CA GLN A 52 -2.44 4.61 -17.92
C GLN A 52 -1.58 3.93 -18.98
N TRP A 53 -0.25 3.82 -18.76
CA TRP A 53 0.63 3.14 -19.68
C TRP A 53 0.26 1.66 -19.88
N TYR A 54 -0.07 0.93 -18.80
CA TYR A 54 -0.56 -0.43 -18.92
C TYR A 54 -1.83 -0.51 -19.75
N HIS A 55 -2.77 0.37 -19.48
CA HIS A 55 -4.02 0.47 -20.22
C HIS A 55 -3.76 0.71 -21.72
N ASP A 56 -2.91 1.68 -22.07
CA ASP A 56 -2.59 2.03 -23.45
C ASP A 56 -1.88 0.89 -24.21
N LYS A 57 -1.21 0.00 -23.48
CA LYS A 57 -0.61 -1.22 -24.04
C LYS A 57 -1.59 -2.40 -24.13
N GLY A 58 -2.82 -2.23 -23.69
CA GLY A 58 -3.83 -3.29 -23.69
C GLY A 58 -3.51 -4.45 -22.78
N LEU A 59 -2.84 -4.18 -21.65
CA LEU A 59 -2.49 -5.16 -20.63
C LEU A 59 -3.54 -5.15 -19.50
N LYS A 60 -3.92 -6.33 -19.06
CA LYS A 60 -4.77 -6.49 -17.87
C LYS A 60 -3.93 -6.27 -16.62
N VAL A 61 -4.38 -5.41 -15.72
CA VAL A 61 -3.63 -5.05 -14.52
C VAL A 61 -4.51 -5.14 -13.29
N MET A 62 -3.95 -5.70 -12.23
CA MET A 62 -4.49 -5.70 -10.89
C MET A 62 -3.59 -4.87 -9.97
N GLY A 63 -4.16 -4.06 -9.11
CA GLY A 63 -3.42 -3.38 -8.06
C GLY A 63 -3.05 -4.33 -6.92
N ALA A 64 -1.88 -4.18 -6.32
CA ALA A 64 -1.49 -4.92 -5.13
C ALA A 64 -0.99 -3.96 -4.06
N THR A 65 -1.67 -3.94 -2.92
CA THR A 65 -1.31 -3.16 -1.73
C THR A 65 -0.74 -4.07 -0.66
N ALA A 66 -0.17 -3.49 0.39
CA ALA A 66 0.22 -4.25 1.58
C ALA A 66 -0.81 -4.07 2.69
N ALA A 67 -1.39 -5.17 3.15
CA ALA A 67 -2.15 -5.24 4.39
C ALA A 67 -1.21 -5.27 5.61
N SER A 68 0.00 -5.84 5.42
CA SER A 68 1.10 -5.80 6.38
C SER A 68 2.41 -5.68 5.62
N CYS A 69 3.27 -4.76 6.02
CA CYS A 69 4.59 -4.56 5.40
C CYS A 69 5.52 -3.77 6.32
N GLY A 70 6.75 -4.23 6.46
CA GLY A 70 7.77 -3.55 7.25
C GLY A 70 7.55 -3.72 8.75
N SER A 71 7.36 -4.95 9.18
CA SER A 71 7.17 -5.31 10.59
C SER A 71 8.38 -4.96 11.45
N SER A 72 8.12 -4.27 12.55
CA SER A 72 8.94 -4.32 13.75
C SER A 72 8.67 -5.64 14.49
N PRO A 73 9.61 -6.16 15.29
CA PRO A 73 9.36 -7.35 16.07
C PRO A 73 8.23 -7.19 17.11
N PHE A 74 7.77 -5.98 17.38
CA PHE A 74 6.80 -5.70 18.43
C PHE A 74 5.46 -5.16 17.93
N ILE A 75 5.46 -4.34 16.88
CA ILE A 75 4.26 -3.65 16.41
C ILE A 75 4.31 -3.51 14.89
N PRO A 76 3.25 -3.89 14.16
CA PRO A 76 3.18 -3.71 12.71
C PRO A 76 2.99 -2.24 12.31
N ARG A 77 3.47 -1.86 11.14
CA ARG A 77 3.24 -0.54 10.52
C ARG A 77 1.86 -0.47 9.88
N GLU A 78 0.84 -0.26 10.67
CA GLU A 78 -0.54 -0.25 10.17
C GLU A 78 -1.14 1.13 10.00
N ASN A 79 -0.62 2.12 10.72
CA ASN A 79 -1.25 3.43 10.78
C ASN A 79 -1.32 4.13 9.42
N SER A 80 -0.25 4.05 8.64
CA SER A 80 -0.20 4.59 7.28
C SER A 80 -0.84 3.68 6.22
N LEU A 81 -0.89 2.36 6.46
CA LEU A 81 -1.34 1.39 5.46
C LEU A 81 -2.80 1.60 5.05
N ALA A 82 -3.70 1.90 5.99
CA ALA A 82 -5.10 2.16 5.65
C ALA A 82 -5.26 3.30 4.64
N GLY A 83 -4.47 4.37 4.79
CA GLY A 83 -4.44 5.49 3.85
C GLY A 83 -3.89 5.10 2.48
N TYR A 84 -2.83 4.32 2.45
CA TYR A 84 -2.21 3.83 1.21
C TYR A 84 -3.13 2.86 0.45
N ILE A 85 -3.77 1.94 1.17
CA ILE A 85 -4.77 1.01 0.62
C ILE A 85 -5.92 1.81 0.00
N LYS A 86 -6.49 2.76 0.75
CA LYS A 86 -7.57 3.61 0.25
C LYS A 86 -7.18 4.40 -1.00
N GLY A 87 -6.02 5.05 -0.97
CA GLY A 87 -5.52 5.84 -2.11
C GLY A 87 -5.34 5.00 -3.36
N PHE A 88 -4.72 3.82 -3.22
CA PHE A 88 -4.50 2.95 -4.36
C PHE A 88 -5.78 2.26 -4.84
N SER A 89 -6.67 1.85 -3.95
CA SER A 89 -8.00 1.33 -4.32
C SER A 89 -8.79 2.33 -5.15
N LYS A 90 -8.70 3.62 -4.79
CA LYS A 90 -9.30 4.70 -5.57
C LYS A 90 -8.73 4.80 -6.98
N LEU A 91 -7.39 4.73 -7.12
CA LEU A 91 -6.74 4.73 -8.44
C LEU A 91 -7.12 3.50 -9.26
N VAL A 92 -7.18 2.33 -8.66
CA VAL A 92 -7.60 1.08 -9.31
C VAL A 92 -9.01 1.23 -9.87
N ALA A 93 -9.95 1.76 -9.08
CA ALA A 93 -11.33 1.99 -9.51
C ALA A 93 -11.42 3.06 -10.61
N GLN A 94 -10.69 4.17 -10.50
CA GLN A 94 -10.67 5.25 -11.47
C GLN A 94 -10.12 4.82 -12.83
N ASN A 95 -9.15 3.92 -12.84
CA ASN A 95 -8.53 3.38 -14.05
C ASN A 95 -9.19 2.08 -14.55
N GLN A 96 -10.28 1.65 -13.92
CA GLN A 96 -11.03 0.45 -14.32
C GLN A 96 -10.14 -0.78 -14.44
N LEU A 97 -9.19 -0.96 -13.50
CA LEU A 97 -8.32 -2.12 -13.47
C LEU A 97 -9.12 -3.39 -13.07
N GLU A 98 -8.52 -4.55 -13.29
CA GLU A 98 -9.15 -5.87 -13.01
C GLU A 98 -9.53 -6.08 -11.54
N GLY A 99 -8.90 -5.35 -10.63
CA GLY A 99 -9.18 -5.42 -9.19
C GLY A 99 -8.00 -5.00 -8.33
N ILE A 100 -8.13 -5.26 -7.04
CA ILE A 100 -7.08 -4.99 -6.05
C ILE A 100 -6.89 -6.22 -5.15
N LEU A 101 -5.63 -6.52 -4.84
CA LEU A 101 -5.22 -7.65 -4.01
C LEU A 101 -4.42 -7.14 -2.81
N ALA A 102 -4.68 -7.71 -1.63
CA ALA A 102 -3.83 -7.48 -0.46
C ALA A 102 -2.65 -8.44 -0.46
N THR A 103 -1.47 -7.91 -0.18
CA THR A 103 -0.30 -8.71 0.17
C THR A 103 0.01 -8.57 1.65
N ALA A 104 0.59 -9.58 2.25
CA ALA A 104 1.09 -9.54 3.62
C ALA A 104 2.53 -10.05 3.64
N TRP A 105 3.39 -9.29 4.29
CA TRP A 105 4.82 -9.56 4.36
C TRP A 105 5.21 -9.72 5.82
N ASP A 106 5.12 -10.96 6.31
CA ASP A 106 5.30 -11.31 7.71
C ASP A 106 6.70 -11.86 8.00
N ASP A 107 7.67 -11.53 7.18
CA ASP A 107 9.02 -12.11 7.20
C ASP A 107 9.73 -11.99 8.57
N GLY A 108 9.30 -11.09 9.41
CA GLY A 108 9.89 -10.88 10.73
C GLY A 108 8.90 -10.68 11.87
N SER A 109 7.59 -10.83 11.62
CA SER A 109 6.58 -10.61 12.65
C SER A 109 6.01 -11.92 13.21
N PRO A 110 6.12 -12.16 14.52
CA PRO A 110 5.43 -13.26 15.17
C PRO A 110 3.94 -12.97 15.45
N HIS A 111 3.43 -11.79 15.10
CA HIS A 111 2.15 -11.27 15.56
C HIS A 111 1.13 -11.16 14.43
N SER A 112 0.58 -12.29 13.97
CA SER A 112 -0.47 -12.31 12.94
C SER A 112 -1.74 -11.56 13.36
N GLU A 113 -2.05 -11.56 14.65
CA GLU A 113 -3.26 -10.92 15.19
C GLU A 113 -3.24 -9.39 15.07
N THR A 114 -2.07 -8.79 15.04
CA THR A 114 -1.93 -7.33 14.99
C THR A 114 -2.06 -6.77 13.57
N VAL A 115 -2.07 -7.61 12.54
CA VAL A 115 -2.16 -7.17 11.13
C VAL A 115 -3.59 -7.14 10.58
N TRP A 116 -4.58 -7.51 11.38
CA TRP A 116 -5.98 -7.55 10.96
C TRP A 116 -6.54 -6.22 10.47
N ARG A 117 -6.09 -5.10 11.02
CA ARG A 117 -6.51 -3.76 10.57
C ARG A 117 -6.22 -3.55 9.08
N GLY A 118 -5.07 -4.00 8.59
CA GLY A 118 -4.71 -3.90 7.19
C GLY A 118 -5.62 -4.74 6.29
N TYR A 119 -5.93 -5.98 6.69
CA TYR A 119 -6.87 -6.83 5.95
C TYR A 119 -8.29 -6.27 5.94
N ILE A 120 -8.75 -5.74 7.06
CA ILE A 120 -10.08 -5.11 7.17
C ILE A 120 -10.13 -3.84 6.32
N ALA A 121 -9.06 -3.04 6.31
CA ALA A 121 -8.94 -1.87 5.44
C ALA A 121 -8.98 -2.26 3.96
N GLN A 122 -8.32 -3.37 3.59
CA GLN A 122 -8.38 -3.90 2.23
C GLN A 122 -9.80 -4.32 1.84
N GLY A 123 -10.53 -4.97 2.74
CA GLY A 123 -11.94 -5.32 2.52
C GLY A 123 -12.83 -4.09 2.35
N GLU A 124 -12.69 -3.12 3.23
CA GLU A 124 -13.46 -1.86 3.19
C GLU A 124 -13.20 -1.07 1.90
N TYR A 125 -11.94 -0.76 1.62
CA TYR A 125 -11.57 0.12 0.50
C TYR A 125 -11.50 -0.59 -0.84
N GLY A 126 -11.24 -1.90 -0.84
CA GLY A 126 -11.35 -2.72 -2.04
C GLY A 126 -12.79 -2.81 -2.54
N TRP A 127 -13.75 -2.84 -1.61
CA TRP A 127 -15.18 -2.83 -1.93
C TRP A 127 -15.67 -1.44 -2.34
N ASN A 128 -15.34 -0.41 -1.54
CA ASN A 128 -15.74 0.97 -1.82
C ASN A 128 -14.68 1.99 -1.35
N PRO A 129 -13.76 2.40 -2.22
CA PRO A 129 -12.65 3.28 -1.84
C PRO A 129 -13.08 4.70 -1.46
N THR A 130 -14.35 5.05 -1.66
CA THR A 130 -14.90 6.38 -1.36
C THR A 130 -15.82 6.42 -0.14
N ALA A 131 -16.15 5.26 0.45
CA ALA A 131 -17.18 5.16 1.49
C ALA A 131 -16.86 5.90 2.78
N ARG A 132 -15.62 5.81 3.27
CA ARG A 132 -15.21 6.39 4.57
C ARG A 132 -13.90 7.13 4.49
N THR A 133 -13.70 8.09 5.40
CA THR A 133 -12.35 8.60 5.69
C THR A 133 -11.54 7.55 6.46
N VAL A 134 -10.23 7.72 6.49
CA VAL A 134 -9.35 6.80 7.24
C VAL A 134 -9.64 6.87 8.74
N GLU A 135 -9.92 8.07 9.25
CA GLU A 135 -10.29 8.30 10.65
C GLU A 135 -11.62 7.60 11.00
N ALA A 136 -12.63 7.73 10.15
CA ALA A 136 -13.92 7.04 10.35
C ALA A 136 -13.78 5.52 10.26
N PHE A 137 -12.89 5.01 9.41
CA PHE A 137 -12.55 3.60 9.33
C PHE A 137 -11.89 3.13 10.63
N LYS A 138 -10.87 3.84 11.10
CA LYS A 138 -10.17 3.50 12.37
C LYS A 138 -11.12 3.48 13.57
N ALA A 139 -11.99 4.47 13.68
CA ALA A 139 -12.99 4.52 14.75
C ALA A 139 -13.95 3.34 14.68
N ALA A 140 -14.45 2.99 13.50
CA ALA A 140 -15.34 1.85 13.32
C ALA A 140 -14.64 0.51 13.62
N HIS A 141 -13.37 0.37 13.22
CA HIS A 141 -12.55 -0.79 13.53
C HIS A 141 -12.36 -0.93 15.04
N ALA A 142 -11.94 0.15 15.73
CA ALA A 142 -11.74 0.16 17.18
C ALA A 142 -13.01 -0.25 17.93
N GLN A 143 -14.17 0.24 17.53
CA GLN A 143 -15.44 -0.11 18.15
C GLN A 143 -15.82 -1.58 17.93
N ARG A 144 -15.62 -2.10 16.72
CA ARG A 144 -16.01 -3.48 16.39
C ARG A 144 -15.08 -4.53 16.95
N GLU A 145 -13.78 -4.30 16.89
CA GLU A 145 -12.78 -5.28 17.36
C GLU A 145 -12.57 -5.24 18.87
N PHE A 146 -12.54 -4.04 19.46
CA PHE A 146 -12.13 -3.86 20.85
C PHE A 146 -13.25 -3.32 21.74
N GLY A 147 -14.40 -2.96 21.17
CA GLY A 147 -15.49 -2.34 21.92
C GLY A 147 -15.20 -0.90 22.40
N PHE A 148 -14.16 -0.26 21.86
CA PHE A 148 -13.80 1.11 22.23
C PHE A 148 -14.83 2.10 21.71
N HIS A 149 -15.20 3.06 22.56
CA HIS A 149 -16.05 4.16 22.12
C HIS A 149 -15.24 5.12 21.23
N PRO A 150 -15.86 5.76 20.20
CA PRO A 150 -15.15 6.67 19.31
C PRO A 150 -14.42 7.85 20.00
N ASN A 151 -14.82 8.18 21.22
CA ASN A 151 -14.18 9.24 22.01
C ASN A 151 -13.06 8.72 22.94
N ASP A 152 -12.78 7.43 22.94
CA ASP A 152 -11.70 6.86 23.74
C ASP A 152 -10.35 7.10 23.08
N ASN A 153 -9.34 7.48 23.86
CA ASN A 153 -8.00 7.77 23.36
C ASN A 153 -7.13 6.50 23.14
N HIS A 154 -7.69 5.31 23.31
CA HIS A 154 -6.91 4.07 23.20
C HIS A 154 -6.27 3.86 21.83
N MET A 155 -6.97 4.23 20.76
CA MET A 155 -6.40 4.09 19.40
C MET A 155 -5.35 5.15 19.11
N ALA A 156 -5.49 6.36 19.64
CA ALA A 156 -4.45 7.40 19.55
C ALA A 156 -3.17 6.93 20.25
N PHE A 157 -3.28 6.33 21.40
CA PHE A 157 -2.13 5.76 22.11
C PHE A 157 -1.43 4.67 21.29
N LEU A 158 -2.17 3.76 20.64
CA LEU A 158 -1.57 2.74 19.79
C LEU A 158 -0.90 3.33 18.55
N ASP A 159 -1.49 4.36 17.95
CA ASP A 159 -0.92 5.07 16.82
C ASP A 159 0.38 5.81 17.21
N GLU A 160 0.42 6.43 18.38
CA GLU A 160 1.62 7.06 18.95
C GLU A 160 2.69 6.03 19.28
N LEU A 161 2.33 4.92 19.87
CA LEU A 161 3.26 3.83 20.20
C LEU A 161 3.89 3.23 18.91
N GLU A 162 3.12 3.09 17.85
CA GLU A 162 3.62 2.66 16.56
C GLU A 162 4.65 3.67 16.01
N GLN A 163 4.38 4.96 16.08
CA GLN A 163 5.29 6.00 15.61
C GLN A 163 6.62 5.98 16.38
N GLU A 164 6.57 5.90 17.69
CA GLU A 164 7.76 5.85 18.54
C GLU A 164 8.58 4.57 18.30
N ALA A 165 7.94 3.42 18.20
CA ALA A 165 8.63 2.17 17.91
C ALA A 165 9.38 2.22 16.58
N PHE A 166 8.77 2.80 15.54
CA PHE A 166 9.42 2.92 14.23
C PHE A 166 10.45 4.03 14.15
N PHE A 167 10.33 5.08 14.95
CA PHE A 167 11.37 6.08 15.07
C PHE A 167 12.70 5.45 15.53
N PHE A 168 12.67 4.62 16.55
CA PHE A 168 13.86 3.89 16.99
C PHE A 168 14.37 2.90 15.95
N ASP A 169 13.47 2.18 15.31
CA ASP A 169 13.81 1.20 14.29
C ASP A 169 14.50 1.84 13.08
N ASP A 170 13.94 2.92 12.57
CA ASP A 170 14.51 3.67 11.45
C ASP A 170 15.85 4.34 11.82
N ALA A 171 16.00 4.82 13.05
CA ALA A 171 17.25 5.36 13.54
C ALA A 171 18.36 4.30 13.62
N LEU A 172 18.03 3.08 14.04
CA LEU A 172 18.99 1.95 14.07
C LEU A 172 19.43 1.52 12.68
N VAL A 173 18.48 1.45 11.74
CA VAL A 173 18.78 1.13 10.32
C VAL A 173 19.70 2.18 9.72
N ASN A 174 19.37 3.46 9.89
CA ASN A 174 20.13 4.58 9.35
C ASN A 174 21.51 4.72 9.98
N SER A 175 21.69 4.25 11.21
CA SER A 175 23.01 4.23 11.88
C SER A 175 23.90 3.06 11.46
N GLY A 176 23.45 2.19 10.56
CA GLY A 176 24.19 1.00 10.12
C GLY A 176 24.40 -0.07 11.21
N ARG A 177 23.63 -0.02 12.30
CA ARG A 177 23.75 -0.94 13.44
C ARG A 177 22.91 -2.22 13.29
N ARG A 178 22.18 -2.36 12.21
CA ARG A 178 21.54 -3.62 11.82
C ARG A 178 22.49 -4.39 10.91
N ASN A 179 23.16 -5.38 11.47
CA ASN A 179 23.85 -6.44 10.74
C ASN A 179 23.09 -7.75 10.95
#